data_4c9c892e79a51472516d8ae7e3959d27
#
_entry.id   4c9c892e79a51472516d8ae7e3959d27
#
_cell.length_a   1.000
_cell.length_b   1.000
_cell.length_c   1.000
_cell.angle_alpha   90.00
_cell.angle_beta   90.00
_cell.angle_gamma   90.00
#
_symmetry.space_group_name_H-M   'P 1'
#
loop_
_entity.id
_entity.type
_entity.pdbx_description
1 polymer ?
#
loop_
_entity_poly.entity_id
_entity_poly.type
_entity_poly.pdbx_seq_one_letter_code
_entity_poly.pdbx_strand_id
1 'polypeptide(L)'
;MSYSPKLLLALALVLVISTSNFVSAEEGAFPGGKSKWNGFDMYKDGGRMVIVPAEVAEGKPWVWRARFFGHEPQFDVALLNKGYHLVYCDVGNLYGSPKAVKRWDEFYKYLREDHGFAEKVVLEGMSRGGLIIYNWGIANPEKVAVIYGDAPVMDFKSWPGHANGGILKAYEFKNADEAKAYKGNPVDNLSPLAKAGVPIIHVVGDVDKVVPVSENTGVAEKRYKEMGGVFEVIHKEKTGHHPHSLKDPTPLVDFVLKYTSKKKK
;
A
#
# COMPACT_ATOMS: atom_id res chain seq x y z
N MET A 1 -77.60 10.53 4.44
CA MET A 1 -76.37 10.72 5.27
C MET A 1 -75.37 9.62 4.90
N SER A 2 -74.38 10.02 4.12
CA SER A 2 -73.38 9.08 3.59
C SER A 2 -72.05 9.34 4.30
N TYR A 3 -71.53 8.38 5.03
CA TYR A 3 -70.22 8.43 5.68
C TYR A 3 -69.18 7.84 4.71
N SER A 4 -68.17 8.68 4.36
CA SER A 4 -67.00 8.26 3.56
C SER A 4 -65.87 7.84 4.54
N PRO A 5 -65.21 6.68 4.37
CA PRO A 5 -64.06 6.32 5.22
C PRO A 5 -62.81 6.93 4.61
N LYS A 6 -62.07 7.69 5.42
CA LYS A 6 -60.74 8.20 5.10
C LYS A 6 -59.71 7.05 5.21
N LEU A 7 -59.08 6.72 4.11
CA LEU A 7 -57.97 5.79 4.00
C LEU A 7 -56.70 6.43 4.58
N LEU A 8 -56.23 5.96 5.74
CA LEU A 8 -54.92 6.31 6.28
C LEU A 8 -53.86 5.45 5.60
N LEU A 9 -53.05 6.06 4.77
CA LEU A 9 -51.87 5.44 4.20
C LEU A 9 -50.72 5.51 5.22
N ALA A 10 -50.38 4.40 5.90
CA ALA A 10 -49.20 4.29 6.75
C ALA A 10 -47.97 4.06 5.88
N LEU A 11 -47.09 5.05 5.81
CA LEU A 11 -45.80 4.96 5.15
C LEU A 11 -44.84 4.18 6.06
N ALA A 12 -44.60 2.91 5.79
CA ALA A 12 -43.60 2.11 6.49
C ALA A 12 -42.20 2.49 5.95
N LEU A 13 -41.44 3.21 6.77
CA LEU A 13 -40.04 3.53 6.48
C LEU A 13 -39.22 2.25 6.72
N VAL A 14 -38.84 1.56 5.65
CA VAL A 14 -37.92 0.39 5.74
C VAL A 14 -36.51 0.92 5.91
N LEU A 15 -36.01 0.91 7.14
CA LEU A 15 -34.62 1.19 7.47
C LEU A 15 -33.78 -0.02 7.04
N VAL A 16 -33.13 0.06 5.86
CA VAL A 16 -32.16 -0.95 5.43
C VAL A 16 -30.87 -0.74 6.22
N ILE A 17 -30.74 -1.43 7.34
CA ILE A 17 -29.47 -1.53 8.07
C ILE A 17 -28.56 -2.45 7.27
N SER A 18 -27.59 -1.86 6.57
CA SER A 18 -26.49 -2.59 5.94
C SER A 18 -25.60 -3.17 7.03
N THR A 19 -25.83 -4.39 7.44
CA THR A 19 -24.93 -5.14 8.34
C THR A 19 -23.71 -5.54 7.53
N SER A 20 -22.60 -4.85 7.76
CA SER A 20 -21.27 -5.33 7.33
C SER A 20 -21.01 -6.63 8.10
N ASN A 21 -20.81 -7.73 7.38
CA ASN A 21 -20.42 -9.00 8.01
C ASN A 21 -18.96 -8.90 8.44
N PHE A 22 -18.73 -8.56 9.69
CA PHE A 22 -17.42 -8.64 10.34
C PHE A 22 -17.33 -10.00 11.07
N VAL A 23 -16.16 -10.63 10.96
CA VAL A 23 -15.82 -11.84 11.71
C VAL A 23 -14.84 -11.46 12.80
N SER A 24 -15.07 -11.88 14.05
CA SER A 24 -14.12 -11.62 15.13
C SER A 24 -12.77 -12.28 14.82
N ALA A 25 -11.68 -11.57 15.13
CA ALA A 25 -10.34 -12.09 14.93
C ALA A 25 -10.09 -13.28 15.87
N GLU A 26 -9.64 -14.42 15.33
CA GLU A 26 -9.30 -15.59 16.14
C GLU A 26 -8.05 -15.33 16.98
N GLU A 27 -8.11 -15.72 18.27
CA GLU A 27 -6.96 -15.61 19.17
C GLU A 27 -5.91 -16.66 18.79
N GLY A 28 -4.64 -16.20 18.57
CA GLY A 28 -3.55 -17.10 18.18
C GLY A 28 -3.43 -17.39 16.67
N ALA A 29 -4.08 -16.59 15.81
CA ALA A 29 -4.11 -16.82 14.35
C ALA A 29 -2.74 -16.77 13.64
N PHE A 30 -1.72 -16.16 14.24
CA PHE A 30 -0.39 -16.00 13.61
C PHE A 30 0.73 -16.44 14.55
N PRO A 31 1.84 -16.98 13.99
CA PRO A 31 3.01 -17.38 14.78
C PRO A 31 3.74 -16.16 15.36
N GLY A 32 4.55 -16.43 16.38
CA GLY A 32 5.43 -15.46 17.02
C GLY A 32 4.86 -14.79 18.26
N GLY A 33 5.58 -13.78 18.75
CA GLY A 33 5.21 -13.06 19.96
C GLY A 33 4.02 -12.13 19.74
N LYS A 34 2.97 -12.26 20.56
CA LYS A 34 1.82 -11.38 20.57
C LYS A 34 2.08 -10.13 21.42
N SER A 35 1.71 -8.97 20.93
CA SER A 35 1.79 -7.67 21.60
C SER A 35 0.70 -6.73 21.08
N LYS A 36 0.71 -5.47 21.52
CA LYS A 36 -0.21 -4.43 21.02
C LYS A 36 0.56 -3.37 20.22
N TRP A 37 -0.07 -2.89 19.15
CA TRP A 37 0.38 -1.75 18.39
C TRP A 37 -0.81 -0.83 18.08
N ASN A 38 -0.78 0.42 18.55
CA ASN A 38 -1.90 1.37 18.45
C ASN A 38 -3.28 0.78 18.87
N GLY A 39 -3.29 -0.08 19.91
CA GLY A 39 -4.50 -0.74 20.42
C GLY A 39 -4.88 -2.04 19.70
N PHE A 40 -4.30 -2.35 18.55
CA PHE A 40 -4.54 -3.59 17.80
C PHE A 40 -3.60 -4.72 18.22
N ASP A 41 -4.04 -5.96 18.05
CA ASP A 41 -3.18 -7.14 18.23
C ASP A 41 -2.13 -7.20 17.14
N MET A 42 -0.87 -7.32 17.55
CA MET A 42 0.27 -7.47 16.67
C MET A 42 1.00 -8.78 16.97
N TYR A 43 1.25 -9.55 15.94
CA TYR A 43 2.06 -10.76 15.97
C TYR A 43 3.38 -10.49 15.25
N LYS A 44 4.51 -10.87 15.88
CA LYS A 44 5.84 -10.67 15.34
C LYS A 44 6.64 -11.96 15.36
N ASP A 45 7.05 -12.39 14.18
CA ASP A 45 7.94 -13.54 13.98
C ASP A 45 9.14 -13.13 13.11
N GLY A 46 10.31 -13.04 13.75
CA GLY A 46 11.52 -12.54 13.10
C GLY A 46 11.32 -11.14 12.51
N GLY A 47 11.52 -11.01 11.20
CA GLY A 47 11.32 -9.76 10.45
C GLY A 47 9.92 -9.59 9.87
N ARG A 48 8.96 -10.45 10.22
CA ARG A 48 7.57 -10.41 9.76
C ARG A 48 6.66 -9.91 10.87
N MET A 49 5.65 -9.12 10.52
CA MET A 49 4.62 -8.65 11.44
C MET A 49 3.25 -8.72 10.77
N VAL A 50 2.25 -9.10 11.56
CA VAL A 50 0.84 -9.04 11.18
C VAL A 50 0.09 -8.32 12.29
N ILE A 51 -0.61 -7.24 11.93
CA ILE A 51 -1.47 -6.48 12.80
C ILE A 51 -2.90 -6.77 12.39
N VAL A 52 -3.69 -7.21 13.37
CA VAL A 52 -5.04 -7.70 13.15
C VAL A 52 -6.03 -6.60 13.53
N PRO A 53 -6.97 -6.23 12.66
CA PRO A 53 -8.03 -5.28 13.00
C PRO A 53 -8.93 -5.87 14.11
N ALA A 54 -9.61 -5.01 14.88
CA ALA A 54 -10.55 -5.45 15.89
C ALA A 54 -11.71 -6.27 15.28
N GLU A 55 -12.15 -5.85 14.10
CA GLU A 55 -13.17 -6.54 13.30
C GLU A 55 -12.62 -6.70 11.87
N VAL A 56 -12.52 -7.94 11.40
CA VAL A 56 -11.98 -8.25 10.08
C VAL A 56 -13.05 -8.03 9.03
N ALA A 57 -12.76 -7.21 8.02
CA ALA A 57 -13.66 -7.03 6.87
C ALA A 57 -13.74 -8.29 6.00
N GLU A 58 -14.90 -8.47 5.34
CA GLU A 58 -15.15 -9.60 4.44
C GLU A 58 -14.04 -9.74 3.38
N GLY A 59 -13.53 -10.96 3.22
CA GLY A 59 -12.48 -11.28 2.26
C GLY A 59 -11.06 -10.98 2.77
N LYS A 60 -10.91 -10.62 4.05
CA LYS A 60 -9.62 -10.36 4.70
C LYS A 60 -8.71 -9.40 3.88
N PRO A 61 -9.18 -8.16 3.56
CA PRO A 61 -8.36 -7.19 2.86
C PRO A 61 -7.15 -6.78 3.72
N TRP A 62 -6.08 -6.35 3.06
CA TRP A 62 -4.85 -6.05 3.74
C TRP A 62 -3.99 -4.99 3.06
N VAL A 63 -3.16 -4.33 3.89
CA VAL A 63 -2.14 -3.36 3.48
C VAL A 63 -0.77 -3.96 3.77
N TRP A 64 0.14 -3.83 2.84
CA TRP A 64 1.53 -4.23 3.01
C TRP A 64 2.44 -3.01 3.05
N ARG A 65 2.81 -2.65 4.26
CA ARG A 65 3.71 -1.53 4.49
C ARG A 65 5.15 -1.96 4.27
N ALA A 66 5.87 -1.20 3.44
CA ALA A 66 7.28 -1.38 3.17
C ALA A 66 8.10 -0.30 3.90
N ARG A 67 9.02 -0.71 4.75
CA ARG A 67 9.94 0.16 5.48
C ARG A 67 9.27 1.07 6.52
N PHE A 68 10.07 1.60 7.44
CA PHE A 68 9.66 2.59 8.46
C PHE A 68 8.38 2.23 9.21
N PHE A 69 8.23 0.97 9.63
CA PHE A 69 7.07 0.51 10.37
C PHE A 69 6.80 1.40 11.60
N GLY A 70 5.57 1.87 11.72
CA GLY A 70 5.12 2.71 12.83
C GLY A 70 5.45 4.21 12.70
N HIS A 71 6.16 4.65 11.66
CA HIS A 71 6.38 6.08 11.41
C HIS A 71 5.21 6.66 10.61
N GLU A 72 4.62 7.78 11.10
CA GLU A 72 3.42 8.41 10.50
C GLU A 72 2.30 7.40 10.17
N PRO A 73 1.73 6.73 11.20
CA PRO A 73 0.87 5.56 11.02
C PRO A 73 -0.60 5.87 10.75
N GLN A 74 -0.95 7.12 10.44
CA GLN A 74 -2.35 7.57 10.33
C GLN A 74 -3.15 6.76 9.31
N PHE A 75 -2.54 6.50 8.15
CA PHE A 75 -3.14 5.70 7.10
C PHE A 75 -3.31 4.23 7.51
N ASP A 76 -2.28 3.64 8.12
CA ASP A 76 -2.32 2.27 8.63
C ASP A 76 -3.45 2.06 9.64
N VAL A 77 -3.51 2.96 10.65
CA VAL A 77 -4.53 2.92 11.70
C VAL A 77 -5.93 3.12 11.13
N ALA A 78 -6.08 4.02 10.16
CA ALA A 78 -7.36 4.25 9.52
C ALA A 78 -7.87 3.01 8.75
N LEU A 79 -6.99 2.28 8.06
CA LEU A 79 -7.37 1.05 7.36
C LEU A 79 -7.60 -0.13 8.32
N LEU A 80 -6.85 -0.24 9.42
CA LEU A 80 -7.14 -1.19 10.49
C LEU A 80 -8.55 -0.98 11.06
N ASN A 81 -8.98 0.28 11.28
CA ASN A 81 -10.35 0.63 11.71
C ASN A 81 -11.41 0.33 10.63
N LYS A 82 -11.01 0.07 9.39
CA LYS A 82 -11.89 -0.40 8.29
C LYS A 82 -11.85 -1.91 8.10
N GLY A 83 -11.20 -2.63 9.02
CA GLY A 83 -11.13 -4.10 8.98
C GLY A 83 -10.04 -4.68 8.07
N TYR A 84 -9.10 -3.85 7.59
CA TYR A 84 -7.92 -4.31 6.86
C TYR A 84 -6.86 -4.82 7.83
N HIS A 85 -6.20 -5.92 7.49
CA HIS A 85 -4.95 -6.29 8.16
C HIS A 85 -3.82 -5.36 7.70
N LEU A 86 -2.87 -5.09 8.60
CA LEU A 86 -1.62 -4.42 8.25
C LEU A 86 -0.48 -5.43 8.38
N VAL A 87 0.35 -5.55 7.36
CA VAL A 87 1.49 -6.45 7.40
C VAL A 87 2.80 -5.75 7.08
N TYR A 88 3.88 -6.31 7.58
CA TYR A 88 5.25 -5.86 7.34
C TYR A 88 6.18 -7.06 7.16
N CYS A 89 7.13 -6.95 6.24
CA CYS A 89 8.21 -7.92 6.06
C CYS A 89 9.52 -7.16 5.83
N ASP A 90 10.50 -7.36 6.71
CA ASP A 90 11.76 -6.60 6.63
C ASP A 90 12.61 -7.02 5.43
N VAL A 91 12.74 -6.08 4.52
CA VAL A 91 13.65 -6.12 3.35
C VAL A 91 14.40 -4.81 3.19
N GLY A 92 14.49 -4.02 4.27
CA GLY A 92 14.94 -2.63 4.25
C GLY A 92 16.32 -2.41 3.66
N ASN A 93 17.26 -3.34 3.90
CA ASN A 93 18.63 -3.25 3.41
C ASN A 93 18.84 -3.94 2.04
N LEU A 94 17.74 -4.41 1.43
CA LEU A 94 17.76 -5.05 0.12
C LEU A 94 17.32 -4.11 -1.02
N TYR A 95 16.95 -2.87 -0.72
CA TYR A 95 16.64 -1.80 -1.69
C TYR A 95 15.72 -2.22 -2.86
N GLY A 96 14.75 -3.11 -2.61
CA GLY A 96 13.85 -3.63 -3.64
C GLY A 96 14.50 -4.56 -4.67
N SER A 97 15.69 -5.07 -4.41
CA SER A 97 16.42 -6.00 -5.30
C SER A 97 15.64 -7.30 -5.53
N PRO A 98 16.04 -8.15 -6.50
CA PRO A 98 15.42 -9.46 -6.71
C PRO A 98 15.34 -10.33 -5.45
N LYS A 99 16.32 -10.21 -4.53
CA LYS A 99 16.27 -10.89 -3.22
C LYS A 99 15.15 -10.37 -2.33
N ALA A 100 14.88 -9.07 -2.37
CA ALA A 100 13.75 -8.48 -1.64
C ALA A 100 12.41 -8.97 -2.20
N VAL A 101 12.28 -8.96 -3.52
CA VAL A 101 11.08 -9.46 -4.24
C VAL A 101 10.80 -10.91 -3.86
N LYS A 102 11.82 -11.79 -3.94
CA LYS A 102 11.68 -13.21 -3.57
C LYS A 102 11.21 -13.38 -2.12
N ARG A 103 11.79 -12.63 -1.15
CA ARG A 103 11.37 -12.70 0.26
C ARG A 103 9.91 -12.25 0.44
N TRP A 104 9.47 -11.27 -0.33
CA TRP A 104 8.08 -10.82 -0.32
C TRP A 104 7.16 -11.87 -0.96
N ASP A 105 7.55 -12.53 -2.06
CA ASP A 105 6.77 -13.62 -2.67
C ASP A 105 6.51 -14.76 -1.66
N GLU A 106 7.53 -15.14 -0.89
CA GLU A 106 7.40 -16.18 0.15
C GLU A 106 6.41 -15.76 1.25
N PHE A 107 6.43 -14.49 1.67
CA PHE A 107 5.51 -14.00 2.68
C PHE A 107 4.10 -13.79 2.13
N TYR A 108 3.95 -13.32 0.89
CA TYR A 108 2.67 -13.25 0.21
C TYR A 108 2.01 -14.63 0.14
N LYS A 109 2.76 -15.64 -0.32
CA LYS A 109 2.29 -17.03 -0.40
C LYS A 109 1.79 -17.54 0.96
N TYR A 110 2.57 -17.35 2.01
CA TYR A 110 2.19 -17.71 3.38
C TYR A 110 0.88 -17.05 3.82
N LEU A 111 0.71 -15.74 3.63
CA LEU A 111 -0.51 -15.03 4.01
C LEU A 111 -1.73 -15.50 3.20
N ARG A 112 -1.52 -15.86 1.94
CA ARG A 112 -2.59 -16.34 1.05
C ARG A 112 -3.01 -17.77 1.38
N GLU A 113 -2.04 -18.69 1.45
CA GLU A 113 -2.31 -20.14 1.55
C GLU A 113 -2.68 -20.54 2.98
N ASP A 114 -1.98 -20.01 3.99
CA ASP A 114 -2.18 -20.43 5.37
C ASP A 114 -3.21 -19.58 6.12
N HIS A 115 -3.43 -18.32 5.70
CA HIS A 115 -4.32 -17.39 6.40
C HIS A 115 -5.49 -16.83 5.57
N GLY A 116 -5.58 -17.15 4.28
CA GLY A 116 -6.71 -16.79 3.44
C GLY A 116 -6.89 -15.27 3.22
N PHE A 117 -5.81 -14.48 3.25
CA PHE A 117 -5.85 -13.05 2.95
C PHE A 117 -6.37 -12.79 1.53
N ALA A 118 -6.90 -11.59 1.25
CA ALA A 118 -7.35 -11.22 -0.09
C ALA A 118 -6.23 -11.41 -1.13
N GLU A 119 -6.58 -11.84 -2.35
CA GLU A 119 -5.61 -12.05 -3.44
C GLU A 119 -4.86 -10.76 -3.78
N LYS A 120 -5.59 -9.63 -3.82
CA LYS A 120 -4.99 -8.33 -4.11
C LYS A 120 -4.70 -7.55 -2.85
N VAL A 121 -3.49 -6.98 -2.79
CA VAL A 121 -2.99 -6.22 -1.65
C VAL A 121 -2.88 -4.73 -1.96
N VAL A 122 -3.11 -3.89 -0.96
CA VAL A 122 -2.73 -2.48 -1.00
C VAL A 122 -1.26 -2.36 -0.61
N LEU A 123 -0.42 -1.85 -1.50
CA LEU A 123 0.99 -1.62 -1.24
C LEU A 123 1.21 -0.20 -0.71
N GLU A 124 1.93 -0.07 0.39
CA GLU A 124 2.34 1.21 0.96
C GLU A 124 3.86 1.30 1.05
N GLY A 125 4.44 2.36 0.48
CA GLY A 125 5.88 2.57 0.50
C GLY A 125 6.29 4.01 0.71
N MET A 126 6.93 4.27 1.86
CA MET A 126 7.48 5.57 2.21
C MET A 126 8.96 5.63 1.84
N SER A 127 9.40 6.73 1.21
CA SER A 127 10.80 6.99 0.87
C SER A 127 11.43 5.79 0.13
N ARG A 128 12.54 5.22 0.60
CA ARG A 128 13.16 4.03 -0.01
C ARG A 128 12.27 2.77 -0.03
N GLY A 129 11.14 2.78 0.71
CA GLY A 129 10.12 1.75 0.62
C GLY A 129 9.45 1.70 -0.76
N GLY A 130 9.53 2.79 -1.53
CA GLY A 130 9.10 2.85 -2.92
C GLY A 130 9.75 1.78 -3.79
N LEU A 131 11.06 1.54 -3.64
CA LEU A 131 11.77 0.56 -4.46
C LEU A 131 11.15 -0.85 -4.37
N ILE A 132 10.79 -1.32 -3.16
CA ILE A 132 10.26 -2.68 -3.02
C ILE A 132 8.80 -2.78 -3.43
N ILE A 133 7.93 -1.82 -3.06
CA ILE A 133 6.51 -1.90 -3.47
C ILE A 133 6.36 -1.89 -4.97
N TYR A 134 7.16 -1.10 -5.67
CA TYR A 134 7.11 -1.04 -7.12
C TYR A 134 7.76 -2.25 -7.78
N ASN A 135 8.96 -2.67 -7.36
CA ASN A 135 9.62 -3.84 -7.96
C ASN A 135 8.81 -5.13 -7.73
N TRP A 136 8.22 -5.29 -6.55
CA TRP A 136 7.33 -6.43 -6.30
C TRP A 136 6.02 -6.31 -7.08
N GLY A 137 5.41 -5.13 -7.11
CA GLY A 137 4.17 -4.89 -7.86
C GLY A 137 4.36 -5.07 -9.37
N ILE A 138 5.48 -4.63 -9.95
CA ILE A 138 5.82 -4.83 -11.35
C ILE A 138 5.99 -6.33 -11.69
N ALA A 139 6.58 -7.10 -10.76
CA ALA A 139 6.74 -8.53 -10.92
C ALA A 139 5.43 -9.32 -10.71
N ASN A 140 4.45 -8.75 -9.98
CA ASN A 140 3.19 -9.39 -9.59
C ASN A 140 1.99 -8.45 -9.77
N PRO A 141 1.76 -7.86 -10.95
CA PRO A 141 0.77 -6.80 -11.12
C PRO A 141 -0.66 -7.25 -10.86
N GLU A 142 -0.97 -8.54 -11.08
CA GLU A 142 -2.27 -9.14 -10.82
C GLU A 142 -2.61 -9.23 -9.32
N LYS A 143 -1.59 -9.21 -8.46
CA LYS A 143 -1.73 -9.29 -6.99
C LYS A 143 -1.86 -7.93 -6.32
N VAL A 144 -1.83 -6.84 -7.08
CA VAL A 144 -1.88 -5.48 -6.54
C VAL A 144 -3.27 -4.89 -6.69
N ALA A 145 -3.84 -4.38 -5.59
CA ALA A 145 -5.10 -3.65 -5.60
C ALA A 145 -4.90 -2.15 -5.83
N VAL A 146 -3.99 -1.54 -5.07
CA VAL A 146 -3.67 -0.11 -5.06
C VAL A 146 -2.21 0.06 -4.64
N ILE A 147 -1.55 1.10 -5.14
CA ILE A 147 -0.24 1.53 -4.63
C ILE A 147 -0.37 2.92 -4.01
N TYR A 148 0.05 3.06 -2.75
CA TYR A 148 0.30 4.33 -2.08
C TYR A 148 1.80 4.53 -1.90
N GLY A 149 2.34 5.59 -2.51
CA GLY A 149 3.72 6.01 -2.37
C GLY A 149 3.83 7.32 -1.61
N ASP A 150 4.63 7.36 -0.53
CA ASP A 150 4.92 8.58 0.21
C ASP A 150 6.35 9.04 -0.05
N ALA A 151 6.52 10.09 -0.84
CA ALA A 151 7.80 10.55 -1.35
C ALA A 151 8.70 9.37 -1.80
N PRO A 152 8.16 8.44 -2.62
CA PRO A 152 8.81 7.15 -2.86
C PRO A 152 10.02 7.27 -3.77
N VAL A 153 11.09 6.55 -3.42
CA VAL A 153 12.20 6.33 -4.34
C VAL A 153 11.77 5.35 -5.43
N MET A 154 11.85 5.79 -6.67
CA MET A 154 11.49 4.99 -7.84
C MET A 154 12.68 4.78 -8.80
N ASP A 155 13.78 5.45 -8.56
CA ASP A 155 15.08 5.23 -9.21
C ASP A 155 16.20 5.28 -8.16
N PHE A 156 16.88 4.17 -7.93
CA PHE A 156 17.98 4.16 -6.98
C PHE A 156 19.17 5.02 -7.43
N LYS A 157 19.23 5.44 -8.70
CA LYS A 157 20.25 6.36 -9.21
C LYS A 157 20.01 7.78 -8.68
N SER A 158 18.75 8.17 -8.47
CA SER A 158 18.36 9.41 -7.79
C SER A 158 18.72 9.35 -6.32
N TRP A 159 18.32 8.25 -5.63
CA TRP A 159 18.65 8.01 -4.23
C TRP A 159 18.80 6.50 -3.96
N PRO A 160 19.80 6.04 -3.26
CA PRO A 160 20.94 6.76 -2.63
C PRO A 160 22.10 7.01 -3.62
N GLY A 161 21.92 6.79 -4.89
CA GLY A 161 22.92 6.91 -5.94
C GLY A 161 23.48 5.54 -6.36
N HIS A 162 23.82 5.44 -7.66
CA HIS A 162 24.31 4.19 -8.27
C HIS A 162 25.65 3.69 -7.70
N ALA A 163 26.46 4.57 -7.10
CA ALA A 163 27.73 4.19 -6.47
C ALA A 163 27.57 3.77 -4.99
N ASN A 164 26.33 3.76 -4.43
CA ASN A 164 26.09 3.38 -3.05
C ASN A 164 26.43 1.90 -2.82
N GLY A 165 27.27 1.60 -1.84
CA GLY A 165 27.71 0.23 -1.54
C GLY A 165 26.57 -0.71 -1.14
N GLY A 166 25.48 -0.18 -0.53
CA GLY A 166 24.27 -0.95 -0.24
C GLY A 166 23.53 -1.39 -1.50
N ILE A 167 23.45 -0.52 -2.51
CA ILE A 167 22.88 -0.84 -3.82
C ILE A 167 23.74 -1.89 -4.51
N LEU A 168 25.06 -1.68 -4.60
CA LEU A 168 25.97 -2.64 -5.23
C LEU A 168 25.83 -4.02 -4.61
N LYS A 169 25.81 -4.11 -3.29
CA LYS A 169 25.65 -5.37 -2.55
C LYS A 169 24.27 -6.00 -2.76
N ALA A 170 23.19 -5.21 -2.67
CA ALA A 170 21.82 -5.73 -2.74
C ALA A 170 21.46 -6.27 -4.13
N TYR A 171 21.94 -5.63 -5.18
CA TYR A 171 21.71 -6.02 -6.58
C TYR A 171 22.83 -6.89 -7.15
N GLU A 172 23.91 -7.15 -6.37
CA GLU A 172 25.09 -7.93 -6.79
C GLU A 172 25.82 -7.31 -8.00
N PHE A 173 25.79 -5.96 -8.11
CA PHE A 173 26.55 -5.26 -9.13
C PHE A 173 28.05 -5.32 -8.84
N LYS A 174 28.84 -5.51 -9.87
CA LYS A 174 30.31 -5.58 -9.77
C LYS A 174 30.93 -4.22 -9.45
N ASN A 175 30.31 -3.14 -9.94
CA ASN A 175 30.80 -1.78 -9.77
C ASN A 175 29.67 -0.75 -10.03
N ALA A 176 30.01 0.54 -9.84
CA ALA A 176 29.07 1.65 -10.01
C ALA A 176 28.61 1.83 -11.46
N ASP A 177 29.44 1.48 -12.47
CA ASP A 177 29.08 1.63 -13.88
C ASP A 177 27.98 0.63 -14.27
N GLU A 178 28.06 -0.59 -13.75
CA GLU A 178 26.99 -1.59 -13.95
C GLU A 178 25.68 -1.11 -13.31
N ALA A 179 25.73 -0.59 -12.09
CA ALA A 179 24.55 -0.01 -11.43
C ALA A 179 24.02 1.22 -12.20
N LYS A 180 24.88 2.09 -12.73
CA LYS A 180 24.50 3.24 -13.54
C LYS A 180 23.79 2.81 -14.84
N ALA A 181 24.26 1.73 -15.46
CA ALA A 181 23.69 1.19 -16.70
C ALA A 181 22.36 0.43 -16.48
N TYR A 182 22.01 0.10 -15.24
CA TYR A 182 20.80 -0.68 -14.90
C TYR A 182 19.51 -0.01 -15.38
N LYS A 183 18.62 -0.79 -16.00
CA LYS A 183 17.34 -0.35 -16.57
C LYS A 183 16.12 -0.94 -15.86
N GLY A 184 16.34 -1.63 -14.75
CA GLY A 184 15.29 -2.30 -13.98
C GLY A 184 14.67 -1.43 -12.88
N ASN A 185 14.95 -0.12 -12.80
CA ASN A 185 14.32 0.75 -11.81
C ASN A 185 12.81 0.90 -12.06
N PRO A 186 11.99 1.08 -11.01
CA PRO A 186 10.55 1.27 -11.13
C PRO A 186 10.12 2.28 -12.18
N VAL A 187 10.74 3.46 -12.23
CA VAL A 187 10.39 4.52 -13.20
C VAL A 187 10.48 4.08 -14.66
N ASP A 188 11.32 3.08 -14.96
CA ASP A 188 11.54 2.58 -16.32
C ASP A 188 10.62 1.40 -16.69
N ASN A 189 9.90 0.80 -15.72
CA ASN A 189 9.24 -0.49 -15.89
C ASN A 189 7.76 -0.52 -15.46
N LEU A 190 7.04 0.58 -15.52
CA LEU A 190 5.65 0.71 -15.03
C LEU A 190 4.59 0.00 -15.89
N SER A 191 4.94 -0.43 -17.12
CA SER A 191 4.00 -1.01 -18.08
C SER A 191 3.18 -2.21 -17.55
N PRO A 192 3.73 -3.17 -16.78
CA PRO A 192 2.94 -4.26 -16.23
C PRO A 192 1.82 -3.78 -15.30
N LEU A 193 2.10 -2.81 -14.44
CA LEU A 193 1.11 -2.21 -13.54
C LEU A 193 0.02 -1.46 -14.32
N ALA A 194 0.39 -0.69 -15.35
CA ALA A 194 -0.56 0.04 -16.18
C ALA A 194 -1.48 -0.91 -16.95
N LYS A 195 -0.94 -1.99 -17.53
CA LYS A 195 -1.72 -3.03 -18.22
C LYS A 195 -2.69 -3.76 -17.28
N ALA A 196 -2.30 -3.95 -16.02
CA ALA A 196 -3.17 -4.55 -15.00
C ALA A 196 -4.19 -3.54 -14.42
N GLY A 197 -4.12 -2.26 -14.81
CA GLY A 197 -5.02 -1.21 -14.36
C GLY A 197 -4.85 -0.86 -12.87
N VAL A 198 -3.66 -1.02 -12.30
CA VAL A 198 -3.39 -0.74 -10.88
C VAL A 198 -3.48 0.77 -10.62
N PRO A 199 -4.40 1.25 -9.77
CA PRO A 199 -4.45 2.66 -9.41
C PRO A 199 -3.33 3.03 -8.44
N ILE A 200 -2.75 4.22 -8.64
CA ILE A 200 -1.61 4.73 -7.87
C ILE A 200 -1.97 6.09 -7.28
N ILE A 201 -1.61 6.30 -6.01
CA ILE A 201 -1.65 7.60 -5.36
C ILE A 201 -0.32 7.88 -4.66
N HIS A 202 0.22 9.08 -4.86
CA HIS A 202 1.41 9.55 -4.15
C HIS A 202 1.12 10.78 -3.30
N VAL A 203 1.88 10.93 -2.22
CA VAL A 203 2.02 12.16 -1.45
C VAL A 203 3.47 12.62 -1.58
N VAL A 204 3.69 13.88 -1.95
CA VAL A 204 5.04 14.42 -2.17
C VAL A 204 5.18 15.81 -1.61
N GLY A 205 6.39 16.17 -1.19
CA GLY A 205 6.75 17.54 -0.86
C GLY A 205 7.37 18.23 -2.08
N ASP A 206 6.86 19.41 -2.46
CA ASP A 206 7.27 20.09 -3.71
C ASP A 206 8.71 20.58 -3.74
N VAL A 207 9.33 20.74 -2.56
CA VAL A 207 10.74 21.15 -2.44
C VAL A 207 11.62 20.03 -1.88
N ASP A 208 11.22 18.77 -2.06
CA ASP A 208 12.00 17.60 -1.64
C ASP A 208 13.33 17.52 -2.41
N LYS A 209 14.44 17.66 -1.65
CA LYS A 209 15.82 17.56 -2.17
C LYS A 209 16.46 16.20 -1.91
N VAL A 210 15.80 15.34 -1.13
CA VAL A 210 16.29 13.98 -0.81
C VAL A 210 15.83 12.99 -1.86
N VAL A 211 14.53 13.04 -2.18
CA VAL A 211 13.90 12.24 -3.24
C VAL A 211 13.18 13.21 -4.19
N PRO A 212 13.91 13.87 -5.11
CA PRO A 212 13.33 14.90 -5.96
C PRO A 212 12.13 14.37 -6.75
N VAL A 213 11.01 15.12 -6.72
CA VAL A 213 9.79 14.79 -7.46
C VAL A 213 10.08 14.64 -8.95
N SER A 214 10.93 15.52 -9.50
CA SER A 214 11.30 15.52 -10.92
C SER A 214 12.07 14.27 -11.39
N GLU A 215 12.66 13.51 -10.47
CA GLU A 215 13.43 12.30 -10.78
C GLU A 215 12.69 11.00 -10.43
N ASN A 216 11.63 11.09 -9.63
CA ASN A 216 10.87 9.96 -9.10
C ASN A 216 9.37 10.06 -9.48
N THR A 217 8.53 10.62 -8.61
CA THR A 217 7.08 10.70 -8.78
C THR A 217 6.68 11.37 -10.09
N GLY A 218 7.28 12.51 -10.45
CA GLY A 218 6.91 13.25 -11.66
C GLY A 218 7.20 12.48 -12.95
N VAL A 219 8.33 11.74 -12.99
CA VAL A 219 8.63 10.85 -14.13
C VAL A 219 7.62 9.71 -14.18
N ALA A 220 7.34 9.09 -13.04
CA ALA A 220 6.41 7.97 -12.96
C ALA A 220 4.99 8.38 -13.33
N GLU A 221 4.49 9.48 -12.79
CA GLU A 221 3.16 10.03 -13.08
C GLU A 221 2.97 10.27 -14.58
N LYS A 222 3.91 10.99 -15.20
CA LYS A 222 3.87 11.29 -16.64
C LYS A 222 3.77 10.01 -17.44
N ARG A 223 4.72 9.09 -17.24
CA ARG A 223 4.79 7.83 -17.99
C ARG A 223 3.56 6.95 -17.78
N TYR A 224 3.07 6.87 -16.53
CA TYR A 224 1.91 6.05 -16.20
C TYR A 224 0.63 6.56 -16.83
N LYS A 225 0.43 7.88 -16.82
CA LYS A 225 -0.71 8.53 -17.49
C LYS A 225 -0.66 8.40 -19.00
N GLU A 226 0.53 8.48 -19.62
CA GLU A 226 0.74 8.23 -21.05
C GLU A 226 0.34 6.79 -21.45
N MET A 227 0.44 5.83 -20.51
CA MET A 227 -0.02 4.45 -20.69
C MET A 227 -1.51 4.25 -20.37
N GLY A 228 -2.27 5.32 -20.06
CA GLY A 228 -3.69 5.26 -19.69
C GLY A 228 -3.97 4.84 -18.24
N GLY A 229 -2.95 4.75 -17.40
CA GLY A 229 -3.08 4.38 -16.00
C GLY A 229 -3.62 5.51 -15.11
N VAL A 230 -4.27 5.13 -14.01
CA VAL A 230 -4.73 6.08 -12.98
C VAL A 230 -3.58 6.38 -12.02
N PHE A 231 -3.17 7.64 -11.97
CA PHE A 231 -2.11 8.13 -11.09
C PHE A 231 -2.51 9.49 -10.50
N GLU A 232 -2.73 9.56 -9.20
CA GLU A 232 -3.04 10.78 -8.46
C GLU A 232 -1.83 11.21 -7.61
N VAL A 233 -1.60 12.52 -7.50
CA VAL A 233 -0.52 13.06 -6.66
C VAL A 233 -1.10 14.15 -5.76
N ILE A 234 -0.86 14.01 -4.47
CA ILE A 234 -1.15 15.04 -3.47
C ILE A 234 0.16 15.77 -3.19
N HIS A 235 0.19 17.04 -3.57
CA HIS A 235 1.32 17.93 -3.40
C HIS A 235 1.25 18.66 -2.06
N LYS A 236 2.34 18.64 -1.30
CA LYS A 236 2.50 19.45 -0.09
C LYS A 236 3.40 20.64 -0.42
N GLU A 237 2.77 21.78 -0.65
CA GLU A 237 3.48 23.02 -0.99
C GLU A 237 4.56 23.37 0.05
N LYS A 238 5.71 23.85 -0.42
CA LYS A 238 6.85 24.29 0.42
C LYS A 238 7.37 23.23 1.41
N THR A 239 6.97 21.97 1.25
CA THR A 239 7.38 20.85 2.09
C THR A 239 8.52 20.10 1.41
N GLY A 240 9.55 19.74 2.20
CA GLY A 240 10.66 18.89 1.77
C GLY A 240 10.31 17.40 1.92
N HIS A 241 11.35 16.57 2.16
CA HIS A 241 11.18 15.15 2.37
C HIS A 241 10.37 14.81 3.63
N HIS A 242 10.38 15.68 4.60
CA HIS A 242 9.64 15.58 5.86
C HIS A 242 8.75 16.82 6.07
N PRO A 243 7.64 16.66 6.81
CA PRO A 243 7.09 15.43 7.36
C PRO A 243 6.48 14.54 6.25
N HIS A 244 6.54 13.22 6.44
CA HIS A 244 5.84 12.25 5.60
C HIS A 244 4.32 12.26 5.86
N SER A 245 3.58 11.50 5.04
CA SER A 245 2.14 11.24 5.14
C SER A 245 1.27 12.51 5.13
N LEU A 246 0.00 12.33 5.46
CA LEU A 246 -0.97 13.38 5.71
C LEU A 246 -1.42 13.30 7.16
N LYS A 247 -1.62 14.46 7.81
CA LYS A 247 -2.23 14.49 9.17
C LYS A 247 -3.62 13.89 9.18
N ASP A 248 -4.42 14.21 8.16
CA ASP A 248 -5.70 13.57 7.88
C ASP A 248 -5.50 12.57 6.73
N PRO A 249 -5.56 11.25 6.98
CA PRO A 249 -5.38 10.23 5.97
C PRO A 249 -6.61 10.00 5.08
N THR A 250 -7.72 10.69 5.32
CA THR A 250 -8.99 10.48 4.61
C THR A 250 -8.84 10.42 3.09
N PRO A 251 -8.12 11.34 2.41
CA PRO A 251 -7.97 11.26 0.96
C PRO A 251 -7.32 9.95 0.47
N LEU A 252 -6.35 9.43 1.23
CA LEU A 252 -5.66 8.17 0.92
C LEU A 252 -6.56 6.96 1.15
N VAL A 253 -7.30 6.97 2.27
CA VAL A 253 -8.26 5.92 2.61
C VAL A 253 -9.39 5.86 1.58
N ASP A 254 -9.95 7.01 1.21
CA ASP A 254 -11.03 7.09 0.21
C ASP A 254 -10.55 6.59 -1.16
N PHE A 255 -9.31 6.91 -1.55
CA PHE A 255 -8.72 6.37 -2.76
C PHE A 255 -8.62 4.85 -2.70
N VAL A 256 -8.13 4.28 -1.61
CA VAL A 256 -8.07 2.81 -1.44
C VAL A 256 -9.47 2.20 -1.51
N LEU A 257 -10.44 2.72 -0.76
CA LEU A 257 -11.80 2.18 -0.72
C LEU A 257 -12.51 2.28 -2.08
N LYS A 258 -12.27 3.35 -2.84
CA LYS A 258 -12.80 3.51 -4.21
C LYS A 258 -12.44 2.34 -5.13
N TYR A 259 -11.24 1.77 -4.98
CA TYR A 259 -10.73 0.72 -5.86
C TYR A 259 -10.74 -0.69 -5.25
N THR A 260 -11.00 -0.82 -3.94
CA THR A 260 -11.03 -2.12 -3.26
C THR A 260 -12.42 -2.55 -2.81
N SER A 261 -13.37 -1.60 -2.66
CA SER A 261 -14.75 -1.95 -2.33
C SER A 261 -15.40 -2.72 -3.48
N LYS A 262 -16.06 -3.84 -3.16
CA LYS A 262 -16.90 -4.54 -4.14
C LYS A 262 -17.94 -3.55 -4.69
N LYS A 263 -17.96 -3.33 -5.99
CA LYS A 263 -19.09 -2.60 -6.61
C LYS A 263 -20.35 -3.41 -6.27
N LYS A 264 -21.27 -2.80 -5.54
CA LYS A 264 -22.61 -3.39 -5.40
C LYS A 264 -23.17 -3.54 -6.83
N LYS A 265 -23.34 -4.80 -7.26
CA LYS A 265 -24.05 -5.11 -8.49
C LYS A 265 -25.54 -4.88 -8.30
#